data_59cc1948cef4121223a5c92b9370928b
#
_entry.id   59cc1948cef4121223a5c92b9370928b
#
_cell.length_a   1.000
_cell.length_b   1.000
_cell.length_c   1.000
_cell.angle_alpha   90.00
_cell.angle_beta   90.00
_cell.angle_gamma   90.00
#
_symmetry.space_group_name_H-M   'P 1'
#
loop_
_entity.id
_entity.type
_entity.pdbx_description
1 polymer ?
#
loop_
_entity_poly.entity_id
_entity_poly.type
_entity_poly.pdbx_seq_one_letter_code
_entity_poly.pdbx_strand_id
1 'polypeptide(L)'
;MVKRILSAMTSFSLDSVLIGLEATSVYGDNLVYFLREDAALARFNSKIHVLNLKQVSKFKEAYNDLPKNDFIDSFVIADCLRFGRINKEVYIGDYRYKALQNLTRARYFAVSNFIKEKQRFMNILFKKCSTMTQEKV
;
A
#
# COMPACT_ATOMS: atom_id res chain seq x y z
N MET A 1 -0.83 -18.19 -9.48
CA MET A 1 -0.96 -17.91 -8.03
C MET A 1 -2.23 -18.54 -7.47
N VAL A 2 -3.43 -18.16 -7.90
CA VAL A 2 -4.73 -18.68 -7.38
C VAL A 2 -4.81 -20.20 -7.42
N LYS A 3 -4.44 -20.85 -8.54
CA LYS A 3 -4.40 -22.32 -8.65
C LYS A 3 -3.60 -23.00 -7.54
N ARG A 4 -2.49 -22.43 -7.13
CA ARG A 4 -1.65 -23.00 -6.03
C ARG A 4 -2.34 -22.85 -4.67
N ILE A 5 -3.01 -21.72 -4.43
CA ILE A 5 -3.81 -21.52 -3.21
C ILE A 5 -4.94 -22.53 -3.16
N LEU A 6 -5.70 -22.68 -4.25
CA LEU A 6 -6.81 -23.63 -4.34
C LEU A 6 -6.36 -25.08 -4.16
N SER A 7 -5.24 -25.47 -4.77
CA SER A 7 -4.65 -26.80 -4.58
C SER A 7 -4.30 -27.06 -3.12
N ALA A 8 -3.67 -26.10 -2.44
CA ALA A 8 -3.36 -26.22 -1.02
C ALA A 8 -4.64 -26.30 -0.15
N MET A 9 -5.64 -25.45 -0.41
CA MET A 9 -6.92 -25.47 0.29
C MET A 9 -7.61 -26.82 0.19
N THR A 10 -7.65 -27.39 -1.02
CA THR A 10 -8.26 -28.70 -1.26
C THR A 10 -7.46 -29.84 -0.61
N SER A 11 -6.12 -29.80 -0.73
CA SER A 11 -5.24 -30.85 -0.18
C SER A 11 -5.30 -30.95 1.35
N PHE A 12 -5.49 -29.83 2.03
CA PHE A 12 -5.56 -29.76 3.49
C PHE A 12 -6.99 -29.65 4.04
N SER A 13 -8.02 -29.74 3.17
CA SER A 13 -9.45 -29.62 3.55
C SER A 13 -9.71 -28.36 4.39
N LEU A 14 -9.21 -27.22 3.95
CA LEU A 14 -9.33 -25.95 4.65
C LEU A 14 -10.56 -25.17 4.18
N ASP A 15 -11.30 -24.59 5.13
CA ASP A 15 -12.54 -23.84 4.86
C ASP A 15 -12.33 -22.33 4.71
N SER A 16 -11.18 -21.84 5.17
CA SER A 16 -10.88 -20.41 5.16
C SER A 16 -9.43 -20.11 4.83
N VAL A 17 -9.18 -18.96 4.24
CA VAL A 17 -7.83 -18.47 3.92
C VAL A 17 -7.70 -16.99 4.23
N LEU A 18 -6.60 -16.62 4.90
CA LEU A 18 -6.19 -15.25 5.11
C LEU A 18 -5.08 -14.92 4.11
N ILE A 19 -5.30 -13.89 3.32
CA ILE A 19 -4.34 -13.43 2.31
C ILE A 19 -3.78 -12.08 2.73
N GLY A 20 -2.48 -12.01 2.95
CA GLY A 20 -1.77 -10.77 3.29
C GLY A 20 -1.04 -10.19 2.10
N LEU A 21 -1.12 -8.87 1.95
CA LEU A 21 -0.41 -8.10 0.94
C LEU A 21 0.23 -6.88 1.61
N GLU A 22 1.41 -6.49 1.15
CA GLU A 22 1.96 -5.19 1.50
C GLU A 22 1.26 -4.05 0.74
N ALA A 23 1.13 -2.89 1.38
CA ALA A 23 0.59 -1.68 0.77
C ALA A 23 1.58 -1.08 -0.26
N THR A 24 1.66 -1.70 -1.44
CA THR A 24 2.55 -1.31 -2.55
C THR A 24 1.86 -0.39 -3.56
N SER A 25 1.23 0.69 -3.09
CA SER A 25 0.62 1.70 -3.98
C SER A 25 -0.39 1.11 -4.98
N VAL A 26 -0.36 1.56 -6.25
CA VAL A 26 -1.35 1.23 -7.30
C VAL A 26 -1.35 -0.27 -7.67
N TYR A 27 -0.19 -0.92 -7.61
CA TYR A 27 -0.07 -2.34 -8.00
C TYR A 27 -0.77 -3.27 -7.01
N GLY A 28 -0.73 -2.95 -5.72
CA GLY A 28 -1.41 -3.73 -4.69
C GLY A 28 -2.93 -3.69 -4.84
N ASP A 29 -3.49 -2.53 -5.21
CA ASP A 29 -4.94 -2.37 -5.38
C ASP A 29 -5.50 -3.33 -6.45
N ASN A 30 -4.85 -3.41 -7.63
CA ASN A 30 -5.30 -4.29 -8.71
C ASN A 30 -5.29 -5.76 -8.29
N LEU A 31 -4.26 -6.18 -7.54
CA LEU A 31 -4.18 -7.54 -7.04
C LEU A 31 -5.27 -7.84 -6.00
N VAL A 32 -5.60 -6.89 -5.15
CA VAL A 32 -6.68 -7.01 -4.17
C VAL A 32 -8.04 -7.17 -4.87
N TYR A 33 -8.34 -6.35 -5.88
CA TYR A 33 -9.57 -6.48 -6.68
C TYR A 33 -9.63 -7.84 -7.37
N PHE A 34 -8.56 -8.25 -8.04
CA PHE A 34 -8.48 -9.54 -8.72
C PHE A 34 -8.74 -10.72 -7.77
N LEU A 35 -8.14 -10.72 -6.58
CA LEU A 35 -8.33 -11.80 -5.61
C LEU A 35 -9.74 -11.81 -5.00
N ARG A 36 -10.37 -10.65 -4.86
CA ARG A 36 -11.71 -10.53 -4.30
C ARG A 36 -12.79 -10.97 -5.28
N GLU A 37 -12.60 -10.70 -6.57
CA GLU A 37 -13.55 -11.03 -7.62
C GLU A 37 -13.43 -12.49 -8.11
N ASP A 38 -12.38 -13.20 -7.68
CA ASP A 38 -12.17 -14.59 -8.09
C ASP A 38 -13.23 -15.52 -7.48
N ALA A 39 -14.10 -16.06 -8.34
CA ALA A 39 -15.21 -16.93 -7.96
C ALA A 39 -14.76 -18.22 -7.28
N ALA A 40 -13.53 -18.69 -7.57
CA ALA A 40 -13.00 -19.90 -6.95
C ALA A 40 -12.53 -19.66 -5.52
N LEU A 41 -11.98 -18.48 -5.23
CA LEU A 41 -11.61 -18.06 -3.88
C LEU A 41 -12.84 -17.68 -3.04
N ALA A 42 -13.91 -17.19 -3.66
CA ALA A 42 -15.16 -16.84 -2.97
C ALA A 42 -15.84 -18.06 -2.31
N ARG A 43 -15.58 -19.27 -2.79
CA ARG A 43 -16.09 -20.51 -2.18
C ARG A 43 -15.48 -20.82 -0.81
N PHE A 44 -14.26 -20.34 -0.59
CA PHE A 44 -13.60 -20.40 0.69
C PHE A 44 -13.83 -19.05 1.39
N ASN A 45 -13.98 -19.06 2.69
CA ASN A 45 -14.12 -17.82 3.47
C ASN A 45 -12.79 -17.03 3.41
N SER A 46 -12.50 -16.43 2.23
CA SER A 46 -11.27 -15.72 1.96
C SER A 46 -11.33 -14.28 2.50
N LYS A 47 -10.37 -13.92 3.35
CA LYS A 47 -10.20 -12.54 3.85
C LYS A 47 -8.88 -11.97 3.36
N ILE A 48 -8.94 -10.76 2.82
CA ILE A 48 -7.77 -10.09 2.28
C ILE A 48 -7.38 -8.94 3.21
N HIS A 49 -6.11 -8.90 3.60
CA HIS A 49 -5.53 -7.88 4.47
C HIS A 49 -4.38 -7.17 3.75
N VAL A 50 -4.45 -5.84 3.66
CA VAL A 50 -3.33 -5.01 3.19
C VAL A 50 -2.61 -4.43 4.40
N LEU A 51 -1.36 -4.83 4.55
CA LEU A 51 -0.53 -4.53 5.70
C LEU A 51 0.28 -3.26 5.47
N ASN A 52 0.41 -2.44 6.51
CA ASN A 52 1.29 -1.30 6.46
C ASN A 52 2.75 -1.76 6.51
N LEU A 53 3.57 -1.29 5.56
CA LEU A 53 5.01 -1.56 5.49
C LEU A 53 5.74 -1.36 6.83
N LYS A 54 5.39 -0.30 7.57
CA LYS A 54 5.98 -0.03 8.89
C LYS A 54 5.63 -1.11 9.93
N GLN A 55 4.44 -1.69 9.85
CA GLN A 55 4.03 -2.77 10.78
C GLN A 55 4.77 -4.06 10.45
N VAL A 56 4.86 -4.41 9.17
CA VAL A 56 5.61 -5.59 8.70
C VAL A 56 7.10 -5.46 9.05
N SER A 57 7.70 -4.30 8.82
CA SER A 57 9.09 -4.03 9.17
C SER A 57 9.36 -4.22 10.68
N LYS A 58 8.53 -3.59 11.54
CA LYS A 58 8.67 -3.76 13.00
C LYS A 58 8.44 -5.20 13.46
N PHE A 59 7.54 -5.92 12.79
CA PHE A 59 7.32 -7.33 13.11
C PHE A 59 8.53 -8.18 12.68
N LYS A 60 9.15 -7.84 11.54
CA LYS A 60 10.38 -8.46 11.05
C LYS A 60 11.56 -8.25 11.99
N GLU A 61 11.66 -7.08 12.63
CA GLU A 61 12.71 -6.78 13.62
C GLU A 61 12.68 -7.73 14.84
N ALA A 62 11.53 -8.37 15.11
CA ALA A 62 11.42 -9.37 16.17
C ALA A 62 12.10 -10.71 15.82
N TYR A 63 12.45 -10.91 14.55
CA TYR A 63 13.24 -12.04 14.09
C TYR A 63 14.70 -11.58 13.95
N ASN A 64 15.59 -12.13 14.76
CA ASN A 64 17.01 -11.83 14.65
C ASN A 64 17.54 -12.35 13.32
N ASP A 65 18.26 -11.49 12.57
CA ASP A 65 19.11 -11.85 11.43
C ASP A 65 18.43 -12.57 10.24
N LEU A 66 17.17 -12.27 9.94
CA LEU A 66 16.56 -12.79 8.73
C LEU A 66 17.17 -12.17 7.47
N PRO A 67 17.63 -12.98 6.51
CA PRO A 67 18.12 -12.46 5.23
C PRO A 67 17.01 -11.70 4.49
N LYS A 68 17.40 -10.71 3.71
CA LYS A 68 16.47 -9.91 2.92
C LYS A 68 16.19 -10.61 1.59
N ASN A 69 15.08 -11.33 1.54
CA ASN A 69 14.55 -11.87 0.29
C ASN A 69 13.02 -11.94 0.32
N ASP A 70 12.40 -11.99 -0.85
CA ASP A 70 10.93 -11.97 -1.02
C ASP A 70 10.21 -13.16 -0.36
N PHE A 71 10.89 -14.30 -0.27
CA PHE A 71 10.34 -15.49 0.38
C PHE A 71 10.18 -15.27 1.89
N ILE A 72 11.18 -14.67 2.52
CA ILE A 72 11.15 -14.34 3.94
C ILE A 72 10.16 -13.23 4.22
N ASP A 73 10.07 -12.23 3.36
CA ASP A 73 9.09 -11.16 3.52
C ASP A 73 7.65 -11.71 3.42
N SER A 74 7.40 -12.66 2.51
CA SER A 74 6.10 -13.34 2.43
C SER A 74 5.81 -14.22 3.65
N PHE A 75 6.82 -14.89 4.20
CA PHE A 75 6.69 -15.64 5.45
C PHE A 75 6.36 -14.73 6.63
N VAL A 76 7.05 -13.60 6.77
CA VAL A 76 6.80 -12.61 7.83
C VAL A 76 5.38 -12.06 7.75
N ILE A 77 4.88 -11.78 6.53
CA ILE A 77 3.49 -11.35 6.31
C ILE A 77 2.50 -12.42 6.77
N ALA A 78 2.72 -13.67 6.38
CA ALA A 78 1.86 -14.79 6.76
C ALA A 78 1.84 -14.99 8.28
N ASP A 79 2.99 -14.91 8.92
CA ASP A 79 3.11 -15.06 10.37
C ASP A 79 2.48 -13.88 11.12
N CYS A 80 2.62 -12.67 10.60
CA CYS A 80 1.94 -11.48 11.13
C CYS A 80 0.40 -11.63 11.12
N LEU A 81 -0.16 -12.22 10.07
CA LEU A 81 -1.59 -12.57 10.00
C LEU A 81 -1.97 -13.65 11.00
N ARG A 82 -1.14 -14.68 11.13
CA ARG A 82 -1.35 -15.79 12.07
C ARG A 82 -1.43 -15.32 13.52
N PHE A 83 -0.60 -14.36 13.92
CA PHE A 83 -0.64 -13.75 15.26
C PHE A 83 -1.89 -12.91 15.54
N GLY A 84 -2.74 -12.67 14.54
CA GLY A 84 -4.04 -12.02 14.74
C GLY A 84 -3.98 -10.55 15.18
N ARG A 85 -2.83 -9.90 15.13
CA ARG A 85 -2.67 -8.48 15.50
C ARG A 85 -3.20 -7.50 14.45
N ILE A 86 -3.68 -8.02 13.31
CA ILE A 86 -4.19 -7.24 12.19
C ILE A 86 -5.67 -7.54 12.02
N ASN A 87 -6.49 -6.76 12.69
CA ASN A 87 -7.94 -6.96 12.73
C ASN A 87 -8.72 -6.23 11.63
N LYS A 88 -8.04 -5.50 10.72
CA LYS A 88 -8.74 -4.77 9.67
C LYS A 88 -8.63 -5.51 8.36
N GLU A 89 -9.73 -6.14 7.98
CA GLU A 89 -9.96 -6.55 6.60
C GLU A 89 -9.92 -5.31 5.68
N VAL A 90 -9.41 -5.47 4.45
CA VAL A 90 -9.35 -4.36 3.51
C VAL A 90 -10.77 -3.91 3.18
N TYR A 91 -11.09 -2.69 3.56
CA TYR A 91 -12.27 -2.04 3.04
C TYR A 91 -11.99 -1.59 1.61
N ILE A 92 -12.55 -2.31 0.66
CA ILE A 92 -12.63 -1.86 -0.72
C ILE A 92 -13.94 -1.09 -0.83
N GLY A 93 -13.84 0.21 -0.59
CA GLY A 93 -14.97 1.12 -0.76
C GLY A 93 -15.37 1.26 -2.22
N ASP A 94 -16.49 1.95 -2.46
CA ASP A 94 -16.93 2.35 -3.79
C ASP A 94 -15.75 3.01 -4.55
N TYR A 95 -15.58 2.66 -5.83
CA TYR A 95 -14.56 3.21 -6.73
C TYR A 95 -14.53 4.75 -6.73
N ARG A 96 -15.66 5.40 -6.43
CA ARG A 96 -15.78 6.85 -6.31
C ARG A 96 -14.91 7.43 -5.19
N TYR A 97 -14.85 6.76 -4.04
CA TYR A 97 -13.99 7.17 -2.93
C TYR A 97 -12.51 7.01 -3.29
N LYS A 98 -12.17 5.97 -4.03
CA LYS A 98 -10.80 5.78 -4.50
C LYS A 98 -10.41 6.83 -5.53
N ALA A 99 -11.30 7.15 -6.45
CA ALA A 99 -11.10 8.23 -7.43
C ALA A 99 -10.92 9.58 -6.72
N LEU A 100 -11.77 9.90 -5.73
CA LEU A 100 -11.65 11.11 -4.93
C LEU A 100 -10.33 11.17 -4.16
N GLN A 101 -9.91 10.06 -3.57
CA GLN A 101 -8.61 9.97 -2.89
C GLN A 101 -7.45 10.26 -3.84
N ASN A 102 -7.49 9.68 -5.04
CA ASN A 102 -6.44 9.89 -6.05
C ASN A 102 -6.41 11.35 -6.53
N LEU A 103 -7.58 11.96 -6.79
CA LEU A 103 -7.68 13.37 -7.18
C LEU A 103 -7.17 14.30 -6.06
N THR A 104 -7.52 14.02 -4.81
CA THR A 104 -7.05 14.80 -3.65
C THR A 104 -5.52 14.74 -3.53
N ARG A 105 -4.94 13.55 -3.70
CA ARG A 105 -3.48 13.38 -3.71
C ARG A 105 -2.82 14.09 -4.87
N ALA A 106 -3.38 13.98 -6.07
CA ALA A 106 -2.87 14.68 -7.25
C ALA A 106 -2.88 16.20 -7.06
N ARG A 107 -3.98 16.76 -6.53
CA ARG A 107 -4.06 18.17 -6.17
C ARG A 107 -2.99 18.57 -5.16
N TYR A 108 -2.80 17.77 -4.10
CA TYR A 108 -1.78 18.06 -3.10
C TYR A 108 -0.38 18.13 -3.71
N PHE A 109 -0.02 17.17 -4.56
CA PHE A 109 1.28 17.15 -5.23
C PHE A 109 1.44 18.33 -6.21
N ALA A 110 0.39 18.66 -6.96
CA ALA A 110 0.42 19.81 -7.88
C ALA A 110 0.66 21.12 -7.13
N VAL A 111 -0.06 21.36 -6.04
CA VAL A 111 0.12 22.56 -5.20
C VAL A 111 1.52 22.58 -4.57
N SER A 112 1.99 21.46 -4.05
CA SER A 112 3.34 21.37 -3.45
C SER A 112 4.44 21.66 -4.47
N ASN A 113 4.31 21.17 -5.70
CA ASN A 113 5.25 21.45 -6.78
C ASN A 113 5.18 22.92 -7.20
N PHE A 114 3.99 23.49 -7.31
CA PHE A 114 3.83 24.91 -7.60
C PHE A 114 4.53 25.80 -6.57
N ILE A 115 4.37 25.51 -5.28
CA ILE A 115 5.05 26.26 -4.21
C ILE A 115 6.58 26.15 -4.35
N LYS A 116 7.11 24.96 -4.65
CA LYS A 116 8.54 24.76 -4.85
C LYS A 116 9.07 25.57 -6.05
N GLU A 117 8.34 25.56 -7.16
CA GLU A 117 8.75 26.32 -8.35
C GLU A 117 8.65 27.84 -8.12
N LYS A 118 7.61 28.29 -7.42
CA LYS A 118 7.52 29.70 -6.99
C LYS A 118 8.73 30.10 -6.14
N GLN A 119 9.12 29.26 -5.21
CA GLN A 119 10.27 29.55 -4.35
C GLN A 119 11.61 29.56 -5.12
N ARG A 120 11.78 28.64 -6.10
CA ARG A 120 12.93 28.67 -7.02
C ARG A 120 12.98 29.94 -7.84
N PHE A 121 11.85 30.34 -8.39
CA PHE A 121 11.73 31.58 -9.15
C PHE A 121 12.12 32.81 -8.29
N MET A 122 11.57 32.92 -7.09
CA MET A 122 11.88 34.00 -6.16
C MET A 122 13.37 34.05 -5.80
N ASN A 123 13.99 32.88 -5.59
CA ASN A 123 15.43 32.81 -5.31
C ASN A 123 16.28 33.30 -6.50
N ILE A 124 15.87 32.99 -7.73
CA ILE A 124 16.57 33.46 -8.94
C ILE A 124 16.37 34.97 -9.11
N LEU A 125 15.15 35.44 -8.90
CA LEU A 125 14.82 36.87 -8.97
C LEU A 125 15.62 37.67 -7.95
N PHE A 126 15.71 37.19 -6.70
CA PHE A 126 16.49 37.84 -5.65
C PHE A 126 17.99 37.89 -5.98
N LYS A 127 18.53 36.82 -6.58
CA LYS A 127 19.94 36.83 -7.03
C LYS A 127 20.24 37.89 -8.11
N LYS A 128 19.26 38.17 -8.99
CA LYS A 128 19.42 39.17 -10.05
C LYS A 128 19.05 40.59 -9.61
N CYS A 129 18.07 40.71 -8.73
CA CYS A 129 17.50 41.99 -8.29
C CYS A 129 17.37 42.00 -6.77
N SER A 130 18.52 42.07 -6.06
CA SER A 130 18.59 42.00 -4.58
C SER A 130 17.84 43.13 -3.84
N THR A 131 17.45 44.18 -4.56
CA THR A 131 16.68 45.31 -4.01
C THR A 131 15.18 45.14 -4.08
N MET A 132 14.68 44.06 -4.72
CA MET A 132 13.23 43.79 -4.77
C MET A 132 12.77 43.19 -3.45
N THR A 133 11.78 43.82 -2.84
CA THR A 133 11.04 43.29 -1.69
C THR A 133 9.78 42.58 -2.16
N GLN A 134 9.24 41.68 -1.31
CA GLN A 134 8.03 40.91 -1.63
C GLN A 134 6.80 41.79 -1.95
N GLU A 135 6.78 43.02 -1.49
CA GLU A 135 5.71 44.00 -1.76
C GLU A 135 5.74 44.55 -3.20
N LYS A 136 6.82 44.33 -3.95
CA LYS A 136 7.00 44.86 -5.32
C LYS A 136 6.89 43.77 -6.40
N VAL A 137 6.53 42.56 -6.03
CA VAL A 137 6.29 41.41 -6.89
C VAL A 137 4.83 40.99 -6.81
#